data_62089c6d13af14964115a526bf558d93
#
_entry.id   62089c6d13af14964115a526bf558d93
#
_cell.length_a   1.000
_cell.length_b   1.000
_cell.length_c   1.000
_cell.angle_alpha   90.00
_cell.angle_beta   90.00
_cell.angle_gamma   90.00
#
_symmetry.space_group_name_H-M   'P 1'
#
loop_
_entity.id
_entity.type
_entity.pdbx_description
1 polymer ?
#
loop_
_entity_poly.entity_id
_entity_poly.type
_entity_poly.pdbx_seq_one_letter_code
_entity_poly.pdbx_strand_id
1 'polypeptide(L)'
;RILRLCGGDLGFTAALTFDFEIYSTAQSRWLEVSSVSNFESFQANRLKLRFKGNDGKKQLAHTLNGSSLALPRIVAGILENHQTKEGIRIPKALVPYTGFDLIN
;
A
#
# COMPACT_ATOMS: atom_id res chain seq x y z
N ARG A 1 -6.52 6.08 5.41
CA ARG A 1 -6.01 7.31 4.81
C ARG A 1 -4.83 7.06 3.90
N ILE A 2 -4.49 8.05 3.08
CA ILE A 2 -3.25 8.03 2.29
C ILE A 2 -2.34 9.12 2.85
N LEU A 3 -1.12 8.74 3.20
CA LEU A 3 -0.08 9.64 3.70
C LEU A 3 1.02 9.80 2.65
N ARG A 4 1.29 11.02 2.23
CA ARG A 4 2.51 11.34 1.48
C ARG A 4 3.66 11.51 2.46
N LEU A 5 4.70 10.71 2.34
CA LEU A 5 5.83 10.79 3.24
C LEU A 5 6.60 12.10 3.08
N CYS A 6 7.02 12.66 4.22
CA CYS A 6 7.94 13.78 4.26
C CYS A 6 9.39 13.31 4.13
N GLY A 7 10.32 14.26 3.90
CA GLY A 7 11.73 13.93 3.70
C GLY A 7 12.40 13.19 4.86
N GLY A 8 11.86 13.30 6.09
CA GLY A 8 12.39 12.59 7.25
C GLY A 8 12.05 11.10 7.27
N ASP A 9 10.93 10.72 6.66
CA ASP A 9 10.43 9.32 6.61
C ASP A 9 10.67 8.68 5.22
N LEU A 10 11.00 9.50 4.22
CA LEU A 10 11.25 9.04 2.87
C LEU A 10 12.56 8.25 2.80
N GLY A 11 12.50 7.00 2.31
CA GLY A 11 13.69 6.20 2.05
C GLY A 11 14.62 6.90 1.05
N PHE A 12 15.93 6.92 1.30
CA PHE A 12 16.92 7.70 0.53
C PHE A 12 16.92 7.40 -0.97
N THR A 13 16.39 6.26 -1.40
CA THR A 13 16.33 5.83 -2.80
C THR A 13 15.05 6.26 -3.51
N ALA A 14 14.03 6.67 -2.77
CA ALA A 14 12.73 7.04 -3.30
C ALA A 14 12.63 8.56 -3.54
N ALA A 15 12.03 8.94 -4.65
CA ALA A 15 11.72 10.35 -4.95
C ALA A 15 10.34 10.77 -4.39
N LEU A 16 9.43 9.81 -4.26
CA LEU A 16 8.08 10.03 -3.75
C LEU A 16 7.54 8.72 -3.19
N THR A 17 6.90 8.79 -2.03
CA THR A 17 6.24 7.63 -1.41
C THR A 17 4.87 8.03 -0.88
N PHE A 18 3.89 7.14 -1.10
CA PHE A 18 2.57 7.18 -0.50
C PHE A 18 2.35 5.92 0.32
N ASP A 19 1.97 6.11 1.58
CA ASP A 19 1.55 5.02 2.45
C ASP A 19 0.02 4.99 2.54
N PHE A 20 -0.53 3.80 2.43
CA PHE A 20 -1.93 3.53 2.72
C PHE A 20 -2.03 3.02 4.14
N GLU A 21 -2.85 3.67 4.94
CA GLU A 21 -2.95 3.36 6.36
C GLU A 21 -4.39 3.07 6.76
N ILE A 22 -4.55 2.11 7.67
CA ILE A 22 -5.81 1.80 8.34
C ILE A 22 -5.75 2.27 9.81
N TYR A 23 -6.85 2.79 10.33
CA TYR A 23 -6.92 3.14 11.74
C TYR A 23 -7.17 1.90 12.60
N SER A 24 -6.30 1.65 13.56
CA SER A 24 -6.50 0.63 14.60
C SER A 24 -7.20 1.26 15.78
N THR A 25 -8.41 0.84 16.07
CA THR A 25 -9.18 1.29 17.24
C THR A 25 -8.58 0.76 18.54
N ALA A 26 -8.05 -0.47 18.53
CA ALA A 26 -7.41 -1.08 19.69
C ALA A 26 -6.12 -0.37 20.08
N GLN A 27 -5.34 0.13 19.11
CA GLN A 27 -4.08 0.82 19.36
C GLN A 27 -4.21 2.36 19.34
N SER A 28 -5.39 2.88 18.98
CA SER A 28 -5.67 4.31 18.80
C SER A 28 -4.67 5.03 17.89
N ARG A 29 -4.24 4.36 16.81
CA ARG A 29 -3.27 4.91 15.84
C ARG A 29 -3.48 4.40 14.43
N TRP A 30 -2.90 5.08 13.47
CA TRP A 30 -2.82 4.64 12.08
C TRP A 30 -1.71 3.61 11.90
N LEU A 31 -2.00 2.56 11.14
CA LEU A 31 -1.07 1.49 10.80
C LEU A 31 -0.93 1.42 9.29
N GLU A 32 0.30 1.45 8.81
CA GLU A 32 0.61 1.24 7.39
C GLU A 32 0.19 -0.17 6.96
N VAL A 33 -0.52 -0.25 5.84
CA VAL A 33 -0.96 -1.51 5.23
C VAL A 33 -0.40 -1.71 3.83
N SER A 34 0.08 -0.64 3.22
CA SER A 34 0.77 -0.65 1.92
C SER A 34 1.62 0.59 1.79
N SER A 35 2.80 0.46 1.18
CA SER A 35 3.66 1.59 0.82
C SER A 35 3.99 1.50 -0.65
N VAL A 36 3.83 2.61 -1.39
CA VAL A 36 4.08 2.67 -2.83
C VAL A 36 5.03 3.82 -3.13
N SER A 37 6.17 3.50 -3.73
CA SER A 37 7.25 4.45 -3.99
C SER A 37 7.59 4.56 -5.48
N ASN A 38 7.87 5.79 -5.90
CA ASN A 38 8.52 6.09 -7.17
C ASN A 38 10.01 6.29 -6.93
N PHE A 39 10.83 5.51 -7.60
CA PHE A 39 12.30 5.56 -7.49
C PHE A 39 12.95 6.29 -8.67
N GLU A 40 12.15 6.82 -9.58
CA GLU A 40 12.64 7.40 -10.83
C GLU A 40 13.70 6.48 -11.46
N SER A 41 14.88 7.00 -11.81
CA SER A 41 15.95 6.23 -12.44
C SER A 41 16.92 5.57 -11.46
N PHE A 42 16.75 5.73 -10.15
CA PHE A 42 17.71 5.25 -9.16
C PHE A 42 17.98 3.75 -9.27
N GLN A 43 16.93 2.94 -9.27
CA GLN A 43 17.05 1.48 -9.40
C GLN A 43 17.42 1.08 -10.82
N ALA A 44 16.82 1.71 -11.83
CA ALA A 44 17.11 1.43 -13.24
C ALA A 44 18.58 1.65 -13.59
N ASN A 45 19.22 2.68 -13.02
CA ASN A 45 20.64 2.95 -13.24
C ASN A 45 21.52 1.81 -12.70
N ARG A 46 21.20 1.27 -11.52
CA ARG A 46 21.93 0.15 -10.91
C ARG A 46 21.69 -1.17 -11.61
N LEU A 47 20.46 -1.42 -12.03
CA LEU A 47 20.07 -2.58 -12.84
C LEU A 47 20.51 -2.48 -14.30
N LYS A 48 21.02 -1.30 -14.72
CA LYS A 48 21.29 -0.97 -16.12
C LYS A 48 20.06 -1.15 -17.03
N LEU A 49 18.88 -0.98 -16.45
CA LEU A 49 17.60 -1.11 -17.15
C LEU A 49 17.35 0.13 -18.01
N ARG A 50 17.20 -0.10 -19.30
CA ARG A 50 16.94 0.95 -20.28
C ARG A 50 15.84 0.53 -21.23
N PHE A 51 15.15 1.51 -21.77
CA PHE A 51 14.19 1.31 -22.85
C PHE A 51 14.59 2.19 -24.05
N LYS A 52 14.07 1.82 -25.22
CA LYS A 52 14.23 2.63 -26.43
C LYS A 52 13.00 3.51 -26.58
N GLY A 53 13.20 4.81 -26.48
CA GLY A 53 12.12 5.80 -26.66
C GLY A 53 11.63 5.87 -28.12
N ASN A 54 10.53 6.57 -28.33
CA ASN A 54 9.96 6.78 -29.66
C ASN A 54 10.92 7.53 -30.60
N ASP A 55 11.84 8.29 -30.05
CA ASP A 55 12.93 8.99 -30.75
C ASP A 55 14.12 8.08 -31.12
N GLY A 56 14.01 6.78 -30.81
CA GLY A 56 15.06 5.79 -31.03
C GLY A 56 16.23 5.83 -30.04
N LYS A 57 16.23 6.76 -29.08
CA LYS A 57 17.32 6.90 -28.09
C LYS A 57 17.09 5.95 -26.92
N LYS A 58 18.19 5.43 -26.36
CA LYS A 58 18.17 4.66 -25.12
C LYS A 58 18.07 5.58 -23.91
N GLN A 59 17.09 5.33 -23.04
CA GLN A 59 16.84 6.09 -21.83
C GLN A 59 16.77 5.15 -20.63
N LEU A 60 17.10 5.65 -19.43
CA LEU A 60 16.88 4.90 -18.19
C LEU A 60 15.37 4.78 -17.93
N ALA A 61 14.91 3.61 -17.54
CA ALA A 61 13.55 3.43 -17.09
C ALA A 61 13.34 4.08 -15.71
N HIS A 62 12.09 4.42 -15.40
CA HIS A 62 11.69 4.71 -14.02
C HIS A 62 11.04 3.47 -13.42
N THR A 63 11.19 3.27 -12.11
CA THR A 63 10.64 2.12 -11.40
C THR A 63 9.68 2.56 -10.32
N LEU A 64 8.63 1.78 -10.16
CA LEU A 64 7.71 1.87 -9.04
C LEU A 64 7.80 0.59 -8.23
N ASN A 65 7.74 0.69 -6.92
CA ASN A 65 7.64 -0.46 -6.03
C ASN A 65 6.47 -0.24 -5.08
N GLY A 66 5.75 -1.30 -4.78
CA GLY A 66 4.66 -1.24 -3.83
C GLY A 66 4.39 -2.59 -3.21
N SER A 67 4.18 -2.61 -1.89
CA SER A 67 3.61 -3.76 -1.23
C SER A 67 2.12 -3.83 -1.54
N SER A 68 1.62 -5.02 -1.86
CA SER A 68 0.20 -5.18 -2.15
C SER A 68 -0.63 -4.85 -0.92
N LEU A 69 -0.53 -5.65 0.16
CA LEU A 69 -1.16 -5.36 1.45
C LEU A 69 -0.46 -6.10 2.59
N ALA A 70 -0.40 -5.47 3.77
CA ALA A 70 -0.06 -6.13 5.01
C ALA A 70 -1.28 -6.90 5.53
N LEU A 71 -1.48 -8.14 5.06
CA LEU A 71 -2.68 -8.94 5.33
C LEU A 71 -3.03 -9.04 6.83
N PRO A 72 -2.10 -9.29 7.76
CA PRO A 72 -2.43 -9.35 9.19
C PRO A 72 -3.02 -8.04 9.72
N ARG A 73 -2.50 -6.88 9.27
CA ARG A 73 -3.02 -5.57 9.68
C ARG A 73 -4.39 -5.28 9.08
N ILE A 74 -4.64 -5.71 7.83
CA ILE A 74 -5.94 -5.58 7.19
C ILE A 74 -6.98 -6.44 7.93
N VAL A 75 -6.66 -7.69 8.24
CA VAL A 75 -7.56 -8.57 9.01
C VAL A 75 -7.85 -7.96 10.38
N ALA A 76 -6.83 -7.54 11.11
CA ALA A 76 -7.02 -6.88 12.41
C ALA A 76 -7.91 -5.64 12.28
N GLY A 77 -7.67 -4.79 11.28
CA GLY A 77 -8.48 -3.60 11.05
C GLY A 77 -9.94 -3.91 10.72
N ILE A 78 -10.23 -4.97 9.98
CA ILE A 78 -11.60 -5.42 9.73
C ILE A 78 -12.24 -5.89 11.03
N LEU A 79 -11.56 -6.76 11.79
CA LEU A 79 -12.07 -7.28 13.05
C LEU A 79 -12.32 -6.18 14.08
N GLU A 80 -11.45 -5.17 14.14
CA GLU A 80 -11.58 -4.05 15.08
C GLU A 80 -12.70 -3.06 14.70
N ASN A 81 -12.78 -2.69 13.42
CA ASN A 81 -13.60 -1.56 12.99
C ASN A 81 -15.03 -1.94 12.56
N HIS A 82 -15.31 -3.23 12.39
CA HIS A 82 -16.61 -3.72 11.91
C HIS A 82 -17.39 -4.53 12.95
N GLN A 83 -17.03 -4.39 14.24
CA GLN A 83 -17.75 -5.05 15.34
C GLN A 83 -19.15 -4.47 15.50
N THR A 84 -20.12 -5.36 15.68
CA THR A 84 -21.52 -5.06 16.01
C THR A 84 -21.99 -5.92 17.18
N LYS A 85 -23.23 -5.73 17.64
CA LYS A 85 -23.83 -6.58 18.68
C LYS A 85 -24.08 -8.00 18.19
N GLU A 86 -24.27 -8.18 16.87
CA GLU A 86 -24.55 -9.48 16.25
C GLU A 86 -23.28 -10.23 15.86
N GLY A 87 -22.13 -9.57 15.83
CA GLY A 87 -20.86 -10.11 15.37
C GLY A 87 -20.05 -9.10 14.57
N ILE A 88 -19.13 -9.56 13.74
CA ILE A 88 -18.26 -8.71 12.94
C ILE A 88 -18.77 -8.68 11.49
N ARG A 89 -19.17 -7.51 11.01
CA ARG A 89 -19.65 -7.34 9.64
C ARG A 89 -18.51 -7.34 8.64
N ILE A 90 -18.68 -8.11 7.58
CA ILE A 90 -17.74 -8.11 6.47
C ILE A 90 -17.99 -6.88 5.59
N PRO A 91 -16.95 -6.13 5.20
CA PRO A 91 -17.08 -5.05 4.23
C PRO A 91 -17.76 -5.53 2.95
N LYS A 92 -18.73 -4.76 2.44
CA LYS A 92 -19.52 -5.14 1.25
C LYS A 92 -18.67 -5.56 0.05
N ALA A 93 -17.51 -4.91 -0.12
CA ALA A 93 -16.58 -5.24 -1.20
C ALA A 93 -15.96 -6.65 -1.08
N LEU A 94 -15.92 -7.23 0.12
CA LEU A 94 -15.36 -8.55 0.37
C LEU A 94 -16.40 -9.66 0.36
N VAL A 95 -17.68 -9.35 0.56
CA VAL A 95 -18.78 -10.36 0.60
C VAL A 95 -18.79 -11.29 -0.62
N PRO A 96 -18.56 -10.82 -1.87
CA PRO A 96 -18.51 -11.73 -3.02
C PRO A 96 -17.38 -12.76 -2.97
N TYR A 97 -16.34 -12.50 -2.18
CA TYR A 97 -15.17 -13.38 -2.02
C TYR A 97 -15.29 -14.29 -0.80
N THR A 98 -15.87 -13.79 0.28
CA THR A 98 -16.06 -14.57 1.52
C THR A 98 -17.25 -15.51 1.45
N GLY A 99 -18.29 -15.16 0.69
CA GLY A 99 -19.54 -15.90 0.65
C GLY A 99 -20.45 -15.71 1.88
N PHE A 100 -20.07 -14.84 2.81
CA PHE A 100 -20.83 -14.45 3.99
C PHE A 100 -20.59 -12.98 4.31
N ASP A 101 -21.50 -12.38 5.08
CA ASP A 101 -21.49 -10.96 5.44
C ASP A 101 -21.30 -10.70 6.95
N LEU A 102 -21.31 -11.75 7.76
CA LEU A 102 -21.18 -11.69 9.21
C LEU A 102 -20.33 -12.85 9.74
N ILE A 103 -19.45 -12.53 10.68
CA ILE A 103 -18.74 -13.49 11.54
C ILE A 103 -19.38 -13.40 12.91
N ASN A 104 -20.00 -14.47 13.37
CA ASN A 104 -20.67 -14.59 14.67
C ASN A 104 -20.06 -15.70 15.52
#